data_a238e832ef14381a2a939a24f7090ff7
#
_entry.id   a238e832ef14381a2a939a24f7090ff7
#
_cell.length_a   1.000
_cell.length_b   1.000
_cell.length_c   1.000
_cell.angle_alpha   90.00
_cell.angle_beta   90.00
_cell.angle_gamma   90.00
#
_symmetry.space_group_name_H-M   'P 1'
#
loop_
_entity.id
_entity.type
_entity.pdbx_description
1 polymer ?
#
loop_
_entity_poly.entity_id
_entity_poly.type
_entity_poly.pdbx_seq_one_letter_code
_entity_poly.pdbx_strand_id
1 'polypeptide(L)'
;MATVIRRLEENDSVESFDCGDGPLNGYLREHAWNNQQKSSIGVTYVAVEEAAPRTVIGYFTVASASLAKDALPRKAVRGLPGYDLPMILLARLAVDRRFAGRGLGHALLSEALKIAVRVSEQVGCRCVIVDAYSTAVEWYQRYGFIAIEGGRGSSHRMYLDIRTIKAAQQSRQSGQV
;
A
#
# COMPACT_ATOMS: atom_id res chain seq x y z
N MET A 1 2.86 -22.40 6.76
CA MET A 1 2.72 -21.65 8.02
C MET A 1 1.78 -20.48 7.77
N ALA A 2 0.88 -20.21 8.72
CA ALA A 2 -0.06 -19.11 8.57
C ALA A 2 0.67 -17.78 8.82
N THR A 3 0.36 -16.79 7.97
CA THR A 3 0.89 -15.44 8.06
C THR A 3 -0.21 -14.51 8.58
N VAL A 4 0.12 -13.69 9.55
CA VAL A 4 -0.77 -12.67 10.12
C VAL A 4 -0.29 -11.29 9.65
N ILE A 5 -1.23 -10.47 9.16
CA ILE A 5 -0.96 -9.06 8.84
C ILE A 5 -1.71 -8.21 9.86
N ARG A 6 -0.98 -7.36 10.58
CA ARG A 6 -1.49 -6.48 11.63
C ARG A 6 -0.73 -5.16 11.68
N ARG A 7 -1.20 -4.21 12.45
CA ARG A 7 -0.44 -2.97 12.66
C ARG A 7 0.89 -3.25 13.36
N LEU A 8 1.89 -2.44 13.02
CA LEU A 8 3.19 -2.42 13.68
C LEU A 8 3.02 -2.12 15.16
N GLU A 9 3.67 -2.89 16.01
CA GLU A 9 3.73 -2.72 17.46
C GLU A 9 5.14 -2.36 17.92
N GLU A 10 5.26 -1.72 19.09
CA GLU A 10 6.54 -1.23 19.62
C GLU A 10 7.60 -2.32 19.78
N ASN A 11 7.16 -3.50 20.15
CA ASN A 11 8.04 -4.63 20.43
C ASN A 11 8.24 -5.57 19.22
N ASP A 12 7.89 -5.13 18.02
CA ASP A 12 8.17 -5.91 16.82
C ASP A 12 9.67 -5.89 16.49
N SER A 13 10.20 -7.06 16.17
CA SER A 13 11.59 -7.24 15.79
C SER A 13 11.76 -6.91 14.30
N VAL A 14 12.35 -5.74 14.03
CA VAL A 14 12.56 -5.20 12.69
C VAL A 14 14.03 -5.22 12.25
N GLU A 15 14.95 -5.55 13.15
CA GLU A 15 16.40 -5.47 12.92
C GLU A 15 16.87 -6.45 11.86
N SER A 16 16.30 -7.67 11.87
CA SER A 16 16.66 -8.72 10.93
C SER A 16 15.98 -8.59 9.56
N PHE A 17 15.07 -7.64 9.40
CA PHE A 17 14.37 -7.42 8.14
C PHE A 17 15.31 -6.90 7.06
N ASP A 18 15.31 -7.57 5.91
CA ASP A 18 16.10 -7.16 4.74
C ASP A 18 15.36 -7.48 3.43
N CYS A 19 14.82 -6.46 2.80
CA CYS A 19 14.20 -6.58 1.48
C CYS A 19 15.17 -6.35 0.31
N GLY A 20 16.44 -6.05 0.59
CA GLY A 20 17.43 -5.72 -0.43
C GLY A 20 17.48 -4.25 -0.82
N ASP A 21 16.64 -3.40 -0.23
CA ASP A 21 16.58 -1.97 -0.47
C ASP A 21 16.88 -1.22 0.83
N GLY A 22 18.01 -0.48 0.86
CA GLY A 22 18.46 0.23 2.06
C GLY A 22 17.46 1.24 2.59
N PRO A 23 16.90 2.14 1.76
CA PRO A 23 15.86 3.09 2.14
C PRO A 23 14.61 2.43 2.75
N LEU A 24 14.13 1.32 2.19
CA LEU A 24 12.97 0.60 2.74
C LEU A 24 13.31 -0.09 4.07
N ASN A 25 14.48 -0.71 4.18
CA ASN A 25 14.97 -1.30 5.43
C ASN A 25 15.12 -0.23 6.52
N GLY A 26 15.77 0.89 6.20
CA GLY A 26 15.99 2.02 7.12
C GLY A 26 14.68 2.63 7.60
N TYR A 27 13.72 2.82 6.71
CA TYR A 27 12.41 3.34 7.09
C TYR A 27 11.72 2.47 8.16
N LEU A 28 11.69 1.16 7.96
CA LEU A 28 11.04 0.25 8.91
C LEU A 28 11.70 0.32 10.29
N ARG A 29 13.03 0.33 10.33
CA ARG A 29 13.80 0.32 11.58
C ARG A 29 13.76 1.65 12.34
N GLU A 30 13.85 2.77 11.62
CA GLU A 30 14.15 4.07 12.23
C GLU A 30 12.92 5.00 12.28
N HIS A 31 11.97 4.86 11.36
CA HIS A 31 10.92 5.85 11.16
C HIS A 31 9.50 5.33 11.33
N ALA A 32 9.22 4.08 10.98
CA ALA A 32 7.85 3.56 10.88
C ALA A 32 7.06 3.71 12.18
N TRP A 33 7.65 3.33 13.30
CA TRP A 33 7.00 3.44 14.60
C TRP A 33 6.75 4.90 15.02
N ASN A 34 7.76 5.76 14.90
CA ASN A 34 7.62 7.18 15.23
C ASN A 34 6.61 7.89 14.33
N ASN A 35 6.60 7.60 13.05
CA ASN A 35 5.64 8.17 12.10
C ASN A 35 4.21 7.78 12.43
N GLN A 36 4.00 6.56 12.92
CA GLN A 36 2.70 6.07 13.34
C GLN A 36 2.26 6.66 14.68
N GLN A 37 3.12 6.66 15.69
CA GLN A 37 2.74 6.96 17.07
C GLN A 37 2.89 8.43 17.44
N LYS A 38 3.94 9.10 16.99
CA LYS A 38 4.23 10.48 17.38
C LYS A 38 3.76 11.49 16.34
N SER A 39 4.01 11.22 15.05
CA SER A 39 3.76 12.21 14.00
C SER A 39 2.40 12.04 13.32
N SER A 40 1.78 10.88 13.44
CA SER A 40 0.48 10.54 12.81
C SER A 40 0.45 10.80 11.30
N ILE A 41 1.58 10.57 10.61
CA ILE A 41 1.74 10.83 9.17
C ILE A 41 1.66 9.56 8.31
N GLY A 42 1.53 8.40 8.93
CA GLY A 42 1.36 7.13 8.25
C GLY A 42 1.15 6.00 9.22
N VAL A 43 0.50 4.95 8.76
CA VAL A 43 0.27 3.73 9.55
C VAL A 43 0.96 2.58 8.84
N THR A 44 1.80 1.85 9.57
CA THR A 44 2.54 0.70 9.08
C THR A 44 1.86 -0.59 9.54
N TYR A 45 1.70 -1.51 8.61
CA TYR A 45 1.22 -2.87 8.82
C TYR A 45 2.35 -3.83 8.52
N VAL A 46 2.50 -4.83 9.36
CA VAL A 46 3.55 -5.85 9.26
C VAL A 46 2.95 -7.22 9.03
N ALA A 47 3.65 -8.05 8.28
CA ALA A 47 3.40 -9.47 8.18
C ALA A 47 4.37 -10.20 9.12
N VAL A 48 3.84 -11.14 9.88
CA VAL A 48 4.58 -12.02 10.78
C VAL A 48 4.10 -13.46 10.60
N GLU A 49 4.92 -14.44 10.91
CA GLU A 49 4.47 -15.83 10.99
C GLU A 49 3.90 -16.14 12.39
N GLU A 50 2.85 -16.94 12.47
CA GLU A 50 2.25 -17.33 13.76
C GLU A 50 3.28 -17.97 14.71
N ALA A 51 4.24 -18.72 14.16
CA ALA A 51 5.31 -19.33 14.93
C ALA A 51 6.37 -18.34 15.44
N ALA A 52 6.44 -17.13 14.84
CA ALA A 52 7.36 -16.06 15.21
C ALA A 52 6.64 -14.72 15.18
N PRO A 53 5.66 -14.49 16.09
CA PRO A 53 4.65 -13.44 15.96
C PRO A 53 5.18 -12.01 16.11
N ARG A 54 6.46 -11.86 16.41
CA ARG A 54 7.12 -10.54 16.49
C ARG A 54 8.14 -10.28 15.39
N THR A 55 8.57 -11.32 14.65
CA THR A 55 9.58 -11.16 13.59
C THR A 55 8.91 -10.67 12.31
N VAL A 56 9.25 -9.47 11.89
CA VAL A 56 8.69 -8.87 10.67
C VAL A 56 9.30 -9.51 9.44
N ILE A 57 8.45 -10.04 8.55
CA ILE A 57 8.82 -10.69 7.28
C ILE A 57 8.35 -9.91 6.05
N GLY A 58 7.54 -8.90 6.24
CA GLY A 58 7.07 -7.97 5.22
C GLY A 58 6.31 -6.82 5.85
N TYR A 59 6.16 -5.71 5.14
CA TYR A 59 5.37 -4.60 5.62
C TYR A 59 4.84 -3.72 4.49
N PHE A 60 3.83 -2.93 4.80
CA PHE A 60 3.43 -1.78 4.00
C PHE A 60 3.05 -0.60 4.89
N THR A 61 3.15 0.61 4.33
CA THR A 61 2.73 1.84 5.01
C THR A 61 1.70 2.56 4.16
N VAL A 62 0.61 2.97 4.78
CA VAL A 62 -0.42 3.81 4.16
C VAL A 62 -0.49 5.17 4.84
N ALA A 63 -0.79 6.18 4.05
CA ALA A 63 -0.97 7.55 4.50
C ALA A 63 -2.11 8.22 3.73
N SER A 64 -2.69 9.27 4.31
CA SER A 64 -3.59 10.14 3.56
C SER A 64 -2.82 11.00 2.58
N ALA A 65 -3.43 11.28 1.43
CA ALA A 65 -2.86 12.14 0.40
C ALA A 65 -3.98 12.87 -0.33
N SER A 66 -3.61 13.86 -1.12
CA SER A 66 -4.49 14.47 -2.10
C SER A 66 -3.80 14.54 -3.45
N LEU A 67 -4.57 14.59 -4.51
CA LEU A 67 -4.08 14.71 -5.87
C LEU A 67 -4.96 15.69 -6.64
N ALA A 68 -4.33 16.61 -7.34
CA ALA A 68 -5.04 17.54 -8.21
C ALA A 68 -5.84 16.75 -9.26
N LYS A 69 -7.07 17.17 -9.52
CA LYS A 69 -7.98 16.49 -10.44
C LYS A 69 -7.39 16.30 -11.83
N ASP A 70 -6.66 17.28 -12.33
CA ASP A 70 -6.04 17.29 -13.65
C ASP A 70 -4.81 16.35 -13.76
N ALA A 71 -4.28 15.88 -12.64
CA ALA A 71 -3.24 14.85 -12.62
C ALA A 71 -3.77 13.45 -12.99
N LEU A 72 -5.09 13.26 -12.97
CA LEU A 72 -5.73 12.02 -13.39
C LEU A 72 -6.27 12.12 -14.82
N PRO A 73 -6.34 10.99 -15.56
CA PRO A 73 -6.95 10.98 -16.89
C PRO A 73 -8.40 11.48 -16.85
N ARG A 74 -8.80 12.25 -17.85
CA ARG A 74 -10.18 12.82 -17.95
C ARG A 74 -11.28 11.80 -17.71
N LYS A 75 -11.09 10.58 -18.20
CA LYS A 75 -12.03 9.46 -18.01
C LYS A 75 -12.22 9.10 -16.53
N ALA A 76 -11.18 9.18 -15.72
CA ALA A 76 -11.23 8.84 -14.30
C ALA A 76 -11.90 9.93 -13.44
N VAL A 77 -11.94 11.17 -13.93
CA VAL A 77 -12.42 12.35 -13.18
C VAL A 77 -13.68 12.97 -13.74
N ARG A 78 -14.29 12.36 -14.75
CA ARG A 78 -15.51 12.87 -15.37
C ARG A 78 -16.64 13.00 -14.34
N GLY A 79 -17.24 14.19 -14.27
CA GLY A 79 -18.33 14.49 -13.34
C GLY A 79 -17.88 14.77 -11.90
N LEU A 80 -16.58 14.75 -11.62
CA LEU A 80 -16.05 15.10 -10.29
C LEU A 80 -15.83 16.62 -10.17
N PRO A 81 -15.90 17.15 -8.93
CA PRO A 81 -15.65 18.58 -8.66
C PRO A 81 -14.22 18.99 -9.03
N GLY A 82 -13.97 20.30 -9.10
CA GLY A 82 -12.71 20.89 -9.57
C GLY A 82 -11.61 21.04 -8.52
N TYR A 83 -11.80 20.52 -7.30
CA TYR A 83 -10.81 20.58 -6.23
C TYR A 83 -9.97 19.28 -6.15
N ASP A 84 -8.92 19.31 -5.34
CA ASP A 84 -8.06 18.15 -5.09
C ASP A 84 -8.87 16.98 -4.52
N LEU A 85 -8.57 15.79 -5.01
CA LEU A 85 -9.30 14.58 -4.64
C LEU A 85 -8.58 13.85 -3.51
N PRO A 86 -9.33 13.30 -2.53
CA PRO A 86 -8.74 12.52 -1.43
C PRO A 86 -8.24 11.18 -1.95
N MET A 87 -7.03 10.83 -1.54
CA MET A 87 -6.31 9.62 -1.92
C MET A 87 -5.78 8.88 -0.70
N ILE A 88 -5.59 7.58 -0.83
CA ILE A 88 -4.70 6.82 0.04
C ILE A 88 -3.38 6.61 -0.71
N LEU A 89 -2.29 7.03 -0.09
CA LEU A 89 -0.93 6.73 -0.56
C LEU A 89 -0.47 5.41 0.03
N LEU A 90 -0.21 4.43 -0.81
CA LEU A 90 0.62 3.27 -0.46
C LEU A 90 2.08 3.73 -0.53
N ALA A 91 2.56 4.26 0.60
CA ALA A 91 3.84 4.93 0.66
C ALA A 91 5.02 3.96 0.55
N ARG A 92 4.87 2.75 1.06
CA ARG A 92 5.88 1.69 1.04
C ARG A 92 5.23 0.32 1.02
N LEU A 93 5.88 -0.62 0.35
CA LEU A 93 5.57 -2.04 0.41
C LEU A 93 6.86 -2.82 0.20
N ALA A 94 7.21 -3.71 1.12
CA ALA A 94 8.43 -4.50 1.05
C ALA A 94 8.24 -5.88 1.67
N VAL A 95 8.96 -6.85 1.12
CA VAL A 95 9.01 -8.24 1.60
C VAL A 95 10.45 -8.62 1.85
N ASP A 96 10.73 -9.26 2.99
CA ASP A 96 12.04 -9.79 3.29
C ASP A 96 12.47 -10.80 2.22
N ARG A 97 13.73 -10.72 1.77
CA ARG A 97 14.28 -11.56 0.69
C ARG A 97 14.08 -13.05 0.94
N ARG A 98 14.15 -13.48 2.21
CA ARG A 98 13.94 -14.88 2.61
C ARG A 98 12.52 -15.39 2.32
N PHE A 99 11.56 -14.47 2.16
CA PHE A 99 10.15 -14.75 1.92
C PHE A 99 9.67 -14.29 0.54
N ALA A 100 10.56 -13.80 -0.30
CA ALA A 100 10.24 -13.37 -1.66
C ALA A 100 9.72 -14.54 -2.51
N GLY A 101 8.86 -14.24 -3.48
CA GLY A 101 8.31 -15.25 -4.40
C GLY A 101 7.24 -16.19 -3.82
N ARG A 102 6.85 -16.01 -2.55
CA ARG A 102 5.85 -16.86 -1.86
C ARG A 102 4.46 -16.23 -1.77
N GLY A 103 4.17 -15.20 -2.56
CA GLY A 103 2.88 -14.52 -2.58
C GLY A 103 2.68 -13.48 -1.46
N LEU A 104 3.66 -13.27 -0.58
CA LEU A 104 3.53 -12.33 0.55
C LEU A 104 3.29 -10.88 0.09
N GLY A 105 3.97 -10.44 -0.98
CA GLY A 105 3.74 -9.11 -1.56
C GLY A 105 2.29 -8.92 -2.03
N HIS A 106 1.69 -9.95 -2.64
CA HIS A 106 0.29 -9.94 -3.02
C HIS A 106 -0.64 -9.84 -1.79
N ALA A 107 -0.35 -10.60 -0.74
CA ALA A 107 -1.14 -10.55 0.50
C ALA A 107 -1.08 -9.16 1.15
N LEU A 108 0.10 -8.54 1.23
CA LEU A 108 0.29 -7.19 1.74
C LEU A 108 -0.47 -6.14 0.91
N LEU A 109 -0.36 -6.19 -0.43
CA LEU A 109 -1.10 -5.30 -1.31
C LEU A 109 -2.61 -5.48 -1.15
N SER A 110 -3.08 -6.72 -1.12
CA SER A 110 -4.51 -7.03 -0.92
C SER A 110 -5.04 -6.42 0.37
N GLU A 111 -4.29 -6.51 1.47
CA GLU A 111 -4.70 -5.91 2.75
C GLU A 111 -4.69 -4.37 2.69
N ALA A 112 -3.69 -3.76 2.06
CA ALA A 112 -3.65 -2.32 1.83
C ALA A 112 -4.88 -1.82 1.04
N LEU A 113 -5.28 -2.57 0.00
CA LEU A 113 -6.46 -2.23 -0.80
C LEU A 113 -7.77 -2.40 -0.01
N LYS A 114 -7.89 -3.39 0.87
CA LYS A 114 -9.02 -3.53 1.79
C LYS A 114 -9.12 -2.35 2.75
N ILE A 115 -7.99 -1.88 3.28
CA ILE A 115 -7.94 -0.69 4.13
C ILE A 115 -8.44 0.52 3.35
N ALA A 116 -7.99 0.73 2.11
CA ALA A 116 -8.43 1.84 1.28
C ALA A 116 -9.95 1.82 1.02
N VAL A 117 -10.54 0.65 0.81
CA VAL A 117 -12.00 0.50 0.68
C VAL A 117 -12.69 0.93 1.98
N ARG A 118 -12.25 0.43 3.14
CA ARG A 118 -12.80 0.84 4.44
C ARG A 118 -12.71 2.35 4.67
N VAL A 119 -11.57 2.96 4.36
CA VAL A 119 -11.37 4.41 4.45
C VAL A 119 -12.32 5.15 3.51
N SER A 120 -12.53 4.64 2.30
CA SER A 120 -13.44 5.26 1.33
C SER A 120 -14.89 5.34 1.82
N GLU A 121 -15.30 4.41 2.66
CA GLU A 121 -16.64 4.33 3.23
C GLU A 121 -16.83 5.21 4.47
N GLN A 122 -15.73 5.51 5.18
CA GLN A 122 -15.76 6.29 6.42
C GLN A 122 -15.51 7.77 6.21
N VAL A 123 -14.54 8.13 5.37
CA VAL A 123 -14.10 9.53 5.18
C VAL A 123 -13.97 9.96 3.71
N GLY A 124 -14.17 9.05 2.79
CA GLY A 124 -13.97 9.28 1.35
C GLY A 124 -12.52 9.04 0.92
N CYS A 125 -12.38 8.34 -0.19
CA CYS A 125 -11.11 8.10 -0.88
C CYS A 125 -11.42 7.83 -2.35
N ARG A 126 -10.80 8.57 -3.25
CA ARG A 126 -11.08 8.39 -4.69
C ARG A 126 -10.25 7.29 -5.30
N CYS A 127 -8.97 7.25 -4.99
CA CYS A 127 -8.01 6.28 -5.53
C CYS A 127 -6.94 5.92 -4.49
N VAL A 128 -6.31 4.78 -4.71
CA VAL A 128 -5.02 4.46 -4.12
C VAL A 128 -3.95 4.93 -5.09
N ILE A 129 -2.93 5.62 -4.59
CA ILE A 129 -1.75 6.01 -5.37
C ILE A 129 -0.49 5.36 -4.80
N VAL A 130 0.47 5.11 -5.67
CA VAL A 130 1.80 4.60 -5.34
C VAL A 130 2.84 5.29 -6.20
N ASP A 131 4.00 5.58 -5.64
CA ASP A 131 5.19 6.00 -6.38
C ASP A 131 6.11 4.77 -6.51
N ALA A 132 5.98 4.06 -7.62
CA ALA A 132 6.64 2.78 -7.86
C ALA A 132 8.05 2.97 -8.42
N TYR A 133 9.01 2.19 -7.94
CA TYR A 133 10.29 2.04 -8.64
C TYR A 133 10.07 1.46 -10.04
N SER A 134 10.94 1.80 -10.98
CA SER A 134 10.83 1.33 -12.37
C SER A 134 10.71 -0.20 -12.47
N THR A 135 11.41 -0.93 -11.60
CA THR A 135 11.38 -2.39 -11.51
C THR A 135 10.06 -2.96 -10.96
N ALA A 136 9.24 -2.13 -10.31
CA ALA A 136 7.97 -2.54 -9.70
C ALA A 136 6.74 -2.14 -10.53
N VAL A 137 6.90 -1.31 -11.58
CA VAL A 137 5.78 -0.80 -12.39
C VAL A 137 4.95 -1.94 -12.97
N GLU A 138 5.57 -2.91 -13.64
CA GLU A 138 4.86 -4.05 -14.23
C GLU A 138 4.15 -4.90 -13.16
N TRP A 139 4.73 -5.00 -11.97
CA TRP A 139 4.11 -5.72 -10.88
C TRP A 139 2.80 -5.05 -10.45
N TYR A 140 2.80 -3.72 -10.26
CA TYR A 140 1.58 -2.97 -9.93
C TYR A 140 0.55 -2.98 -11.06
N GLN A 141 0.99 -2.92 -12.32
CA GLN A 141 0.09 -3.00 -13.49
C GLN A 141 -0.72 -4.30 -13.51
N ARG A 142 -0.15 -5.42 -13.10
CA ARG A 142 -0.87 -6.71 -12.97
C ARG A 142 -2.04 -6.66 -11.98
N TYR A 143 -2.03 -5.71 -11.05
CA TYR A 143 -3.14 -5.47 -10.11
C TYR A 143 -4.08 -4.35 -10.54
N GLY A 144 -3.93 -3.84 -11.75
CA GLY A 144 -4.81 -2.82 -12.32
C GLY A 144 -4.39 -1.39 -12.07
N PHE A 145 -3.22 -1.15 -11.47
CA PHE A 145 -2.67 0.21 -11.36
C PHE A 145 -2.29 0.75 -12.73
N ILE A 146 -2.57 2.04 -12.93
CA ILE A 146 -2.35 2.77 -14.18
C ILE A 146 -1.33 3.86 -13.92
N ALA A 147 -0.30 3.95 -14.76
CA ALA A 147 0.71 5.00 -14.66
C ALA A 147 0.12 6.37 -15.07
N ILE A 148 0.51 7.39 -14.34
CA ILE A 148 0.21 8.80 -14.63
C ILE A 148 1.47 9.63 -14.52
N GLU A 149 1.42 10.89 -14.97
CA GLU A 149 2.53 11.81 -14.78
C GLU A 149 2.76 12.12 -13.31
N GLY A 150 4.01 12.32 -12.94
CA GLY A 150 4.43 12.59 -11.57
C GLY A 150 5.22 11.41 -10.96
N GLY A 151 5.48 11.52 -9.67
CA GLY A 151 6.34 10.65 -8.92
C GLY A 151 7.43 11.46 -8.22
N ARG A 152 8.19 10.82 -7.33
CA ARG A 152 9.32 11.44 -6.65
C ARG A 152 10.63 10.90 -7.22
N GLY A 153 11.52 11.80 -7.64
CA GLY A 153 12.79 11.41 -8.23
C GLY A 153 12.59 10.55 -9.48
N SER A 154 13.13 9.34 -9.50
CA SER A 154 13.02 8.37 -10.60
C SER A 154 11.82 7.44 -10.47
N SER A 155 10.93 7.65 -9.49
CA SER A 155 9.73 6.81 -9.32
C SER A 155 8.63 7.18 -10.30
N HIS A 156 7.75 6.22 -10.56
CA HIS A 156 6.59 6.37 -11.44
C HIS A 156 5.31 6.39 -10.60
N ARG A 157 4.55 7.49 -10.71
CA ARG A 157 3.26 7.57 -10.03
C ARG A 157 2.24 6.71 -10.75
N MET A 158 1.51 5.93 -9.98
CA MET A 158 0.43 5.08 -10.47
C MET A 158 -0.80 5.23 -9.57
N TYR A 159 -1.98 4.99 -10.12
CA TYR A 159 -3.23 5.03 -9.37
C TYR A 159 -4.09 3.80 -9.64
N LEU A 160 -4.95 3.48 -8.68
CA LEU A 160 -6.01 2.49 -8.82
C LEU A 160 -7.31 3.08 -8.26
N ASP A 161 -8.35 3.13 -9.09
CA ASP A 161 -9.66 3.68 -8.73
C ASP A 161 -10.32 2.79 -7.66
N ILE A 162 -10.86 3.42 -6.62
CA ILE A 162 -11.52 2.69 -5.52
C ILE A 162 -12.72 1.86 -6.01
N ARG A 163 -13.42 2.33 -7.06
CA ARG A 163 -14.55 1.59 -7.64
C ARG A 163 -14.10 0.30 -8.30
N THR A 164 -12.94 0.29 -8.94
CA THR A 164 -12.32 -0.92 -9.51
C THR A 164 -12.00 -1.93 -8.42
N ILE A 165 -11.46 -1.46 -7.28
CA ILE A 165 -11.14 -2.32 -6.14
C ILE A 165 -12.42 -2.95 -5.57
N LYS A 166 -13.45 -2.13 -5.35
CA LYS A 166 -14.75 -2.60 -4.82
C LYS A 166 -15.39 -3.64 -5.75
N ALA A 167 -15.40 -3.41 -7.06
CA ALA A 167 -15.93 -4.36 -8.04
C ALA A 167 -15.19 -5.70 -8.01
N ALA A 168 -13.87 -5.69 -7.93
CA ALA A 168 -13.06 -6.90 -7.84
C ALA A 168 -13.32 -7.70 -6.54
N GLN A 169 -13.54 -7.02 -5.42
CA GLN A 169 -13.86 -7.66 -4.14
C GLN A 169 -15.25 -8.30 -4.16
N GLN A 170 -16.25 -7.63 -4.73
CA GLN A 170 -17.62 -8.16 -4.88
C GLN A 170 -17.64 -9.41 -5.76
N SER A 171 -16.92 -9.43 -6.88
CA SER A 171 -16.85 -10.59 -7.79
C SER A 171 -16.26 -11.82 -7.10
N ARG A 172 -15.29 -11.65 -6.21
CA ARG A 172 -14.70 -12.76 -5.43
C ARG A 172 -15.70 -13.33 -4.41
N GLN A 173 -16.52 -12.49 -3.79
CA GLN A 173 -17.54 -12.92 -2.82
C GLN A 173 -18.68 -13.68 -3.51
N SER A 174 -19.08 -13.26 -4.72
CA SER A 174 -20.15 -13.89 -5.50
C SER A 174 -19.74 -15.23 -6.15
N GLY A 175 -18.47 -15.48 -6.35
CA GLY A 175 -17.92 -16.72 -6.93
C GLY A 175 -17.66 -17.84 -5.92
N GLN A 176 -17.95 -17.63 -4.63
CA GLN A 176 -17.80 -18.62 -3.54
C GLN A 176 -19.12 -19.23 -3.08
N VAL A 177 -20.19 -19.17 -3.91
CA VAL A 177 -21.49 -19.82 -3.68
C VAL A 177 -21.63 -21.05 -4.54
#